data_7f95a8706a33241aa4147c4654fa6da6
#
_entry.id   7f95a8706a33241aa4147c4654fa6da6
#
_cell.length_a   1.000
_cell.length_b   1.000
_cell.length_c   1.000
_cell.angle_alpha   90.00
_cell.angle_beta   90.00
_cell.angle_gamma   90.00
#
_symmetry.space_group_name_H-M   'P 1'
#
loop_
_entity.id
_entity.type
_entity.pdbx_description
1 polymer ?
#
loop_
_entity_poly.entity_id
_entity_poly.type
_entity_poly.pdbx_seq_one_letter_code
_entity_poly.pdbx_strand_id
1 'polypeptide(L)'
;MVAMMNYGPHAALAKWAFQHIQIAKTAAALDVGCGGGGNVRRLLAYCENGHVVGVDQSEISVEKSRSYNEEAIRSGQCEIRQADVAELPFPEASFDVVTAFETVYFWPGLERSFREIFRVMKPGGVFLVSNESTGHDKVAEKFARIIDDMVPYTVEEIGDAMKKTGFTVIETDIEQRTNRIAVVGQKS
;
A
#
# COMPACT_ATOMS: atom_id res chain seq x y z
N MET A 1 7.24 9.02 15.43
CA MET A 1 7.53 8.01 14.39
C MET A 1 6.65 8.19 13.14
N VAL A 2 5.32 8.18 13.22
CA VAL A 2 4.41 8.29 12.03
C VAL A 2 4.65 9.53 11.14
N ALA A 3 5.01 10.69 11.68
CA ALA A 3 5.30 11.89 10.87
C ALA A 3 6.58 11.76 10.01
N MET A 4 7.52 10.89 10.38
CA MET A 4 8.74 10.65 9.60
C MET A 4 8.48 9.79 8.35
N MET A 5 7.37 9.03 8.32
CA MET A 5 6.99 8.18 7.19
C MET A 5 6.60 8.98 5.92
N ASN A 6 6.33 10.28 6.06
CA ASN A 6 5.98 11.13 4.91
C ASN A 6 7.21 11.70 4.18
N TYR A 7 8.41 11.60 4.76
CA TYR A 7 9.65 12.24 4.27
C TYR A 7 10.82 11.26 4.21
N GLY A 8 11.93 11.69 3.61
CA GLY A 8 13.19 10.94 3.58
C GLY A 8 13.10 9.63 2.78
N PRO A 9 13.61 8.51 3.34
CA PRO A 9 13.68 7.22 2.64
C PRO A 9 12.32 6.73 2.11
N HIS A 10 11.25 6.82 2.91
CA HIS A 10 9.90 6.41 2.50
C HIS A 10 9.35 7.22 1.32
N ALA A 11 9.68 8.52 1.24
CA ALA A 11 9.32 9.33 0.08
C ALA A 11 10.08 8.89 -1.18
N ALA A 12 11.34 8.51 -1.03
CA ALA A 12 12.15 7.99 -2.14
C ALA A 12 11.68 6.60 -2.59
N LEU A 13 11.29 5.73 -1.65
CA LEU A 13 10.66 4.44 -1.94
C LEU A 13 9.40 4.64 -2.78
N ALA A 14 8.49 5.47 -2.32
CA ALA A 14 7.23 5.72 -3.02
C ALA A 14 7.45 6.29 -4.43
N LYS A 15 8.35 7.27 -4.58
CA LYS A 15 8.68 7.84 -5.88
C LYS A 15 9.21 6.79 -6.88
N TRP A 16 10.02 5.85 -6.40
CA TRP A 16 10.54 4.75 -7.21
C TRP A 16 9.43 3.73 -7.52
N ALA A 17 8.68 3.29 -6.52
CA ALA A 17 7.65 2.27 -6.68
C ALA A 17 6.50 2.69 -7.60
N PHE A 18 6.07 3.94 -7.55
CA PHE A 18 5.02 4.45 -8.45
C PHE A 18 5.43 4.46 -9.94
N GLN A 19 6.71 4.29 -10.28
CA GLN A 19 7.16 4.14 -11.67
C GLN A 19 6.77 2.79 -12.30
N HIS A 20 6.42 1.79 -11.47
CA HIS A 20 6.04 0.45 -11.91
C HIS A 20 4.55 0.33 -12.26
N ILE A 21 3.75 1.36 -12.03
CA ILE A 21 2.31 1.36 -12.33
C ILE A 21 1.88 2.62 -13.09
N GLN A 22 0.82 2.48 -13.88
CA GLN A 22 0.16 3.61 -14.51
C GLN A 22 -1.14 3.91 -13.77
N ILE A 23 -1.35 5.16 -13.41
CA ILE A 23 -2.53 5.62 -12.67
C ILE A 23 -3.29 6.63 -13.53
N ALA A 24 -4.53 6.30 -13.86
CA ALA A 24 -5.39 7.22 -14.59
C ALA A 24 -5.78 8.42 -13.70
N LYS A 25 -5.88 9.61 -14.27
CA LYS A 25 -6.28 10.82 -13.52
C LYS A 25 -7.67 10.72 -12.87
N THR A 26 -8.51 9.83 -13.38
CA THR A 26 -9.87 9.57 -12.88
C THR A 26 -9.96 8.34 -11.97
N ALA A 27 -8.82 7.72 -11.62
CA ALA A 27 -8.80 6.49 -10.86
C ALA A 27 -9.37 6.67 -9.44
N ALA A 28 -10.09 5.65 -8.98
CA ALA A 28 -10.37 5.44 -7.57
C ALA A 28 -9.20 4.65 -6.97
N ALA A 29 -8.48 5.23 -6.02
CA ALA A 29 -7.30 4.62 -5.42
C ALA A 29 -7.48 4.38 -3.92
N LEU A 30 -6.87 3.28 -3.42
CA LEU A 30 -6.84 2.92 -2.00
C LEU A 30 -5.39 2.73 -1.55
N ASP A 31 -5.01 3.40 -0.46
CA ASP A 31 -3.73 3.17 0.23
C ASP A 31 -3.98 2.41 1.53
N VAL A 32 -3.51 1.17 1.62
CA VAL A 32 -3.74 0.27 2.76
C VAL A 32 -2.54 0.30 3.69
N GLY A 33 -2.78 0.64 4.97
CA GLY A 33 -1.73 0.97 5.93
C GLY A 33 -1.17 2.36 5.65
N CYS A 34 -2.05 3.35 5.46
CA CYS A 34 -1.67 4.67 4.96
C CYS A 34 -0.81 5.51 5.93
N GLY A 35 -0.65 5.08 7.18
CA GLY A 35 0.19 5.73 8.18
C GLY A 35 -0.11 7.22 8.33
N GLY A 36 0.91 8.07 8.13
CA GLY A 36 0.77 9.53 8.20
C GLY A 36 0.17 10.18 6.95
N GLY A 37 -0.30 9.41 5.96
CA GLY A 37 -1.02 9.91 4.78
C GLY A 37 -0.14 10.45 3.64
N GLY A 38 1.17 10.22 3.70
CA GLY A 38 2.09 10.72 2.67
C GLY A 38 1.85 10.11 1.29
N ASN A 39 1.53 8.81 1.23
CA ASN A 39 1.22 8.14 -0.04
C ASN A 39 -0.18 8.46 -0.54
N VAL A 40 -1.15 8.66 0.37
CA VAL A 40 -2.46 9.23 0.02
C VAL A 40 -2.29 10.56 -0.71
N ARG A 41 -1.44 11.47 -0.19
CA ARG A 41 -1.17 12.75 -0.84
C ARG A 41 -0.50 12.61 -2.20
N ARG A 42 0.36 11.59 -2.38
CA ARG A 42 0.97 11.31 -3.69
C ARG A 42 -0.07 10.76 -4.68
N LEU A 43 -0.93 9.84 -4.23
CA LEU A 43 -2.03 9.32 -5.03
C LEU A 43 -2.99 10.43 -5.49
N LEU A 44 -3.31 11.41 -4.62
CA LEU A 44 -4.10 12.59 -4.98
C LEU A 44 -3.49 13.39 -6.13
N ALA A 45 -2.16 13.47 -6.21
CA ALA A 45 -1.48 14.14 -7.31
C ALA A 45 -1.56 13.34 -8.64
N TYR A 46 -1.71 12.01 -8.59
CA TYR A 46 -1.97 11.20 -9.78
C TYR A 46 -3.46 11.19 -10.15
N CYS A 47 -4.34 11.10 -9.17
CA CYS A 47 -5.79 10.99 -9.34
C CYS A 47 -6.47 12.37 -9.33
N GLU A 48 -6.01 13.32 -10.16
CA GLU A 48 -6.45 14.72 -10.16
C GLU A 48 -7.99 14.89 -10.26
N ASN A 49 -8.65 13.99 -10.99
CA ASN A 49 -10.10 13.96 -11.21
C ASN A 49 -10.75 12.67 -10.64
N GLY A 50 -10.02 11.96 -9.80
CA GLY A 50 -10.43 10.72 -9.17
C GLY A 50 -10.76 10.89 -7.68
N HIS A 51 -10.73 9.78 -6.97
CA HIS A 51 -10.96 9.76 -5.53
C HIS A 51 -9.93 8.87 -4.84
N VAL A 52 -9.39 9.30 -3.70
CA VAL A 52 -8.37 8.56 -2.95
C VAL A 52 -8.86 8.26 -1.55
N VAL A 53 -8.75 6.99 -1.17
CA VAL A 53 -9.06 6.53 0.19
C VAL A 53 -7.77 6.03 0.83
N GLY A 54 -7.53 6.42 2.10
CA GLY A 54 -6.52 5.82 2.95
C GLY A 54 -7.16 5.03 4.08
N VAL A 55 -6.63 3.85 4.38
CA VAL A 55 -7.03 3.07 5.56
C VAL A 55 -5.84 2.70 6.41
N ASP A 56 -6.02 2.71 7.72
CA ASP A 56 -5.04 2.23 8.69
C ASP A 56 -5.77 1.66 9.91
N GLN A 57 -5.23 0.62 10.55
CA GLN A 57 -5.80 0.08 11.78
C GLN A 57 -5.54 0.98 13.01
N SER A 58 -4.48 1.78 12.97
CA SER A 58 -4.07 2.68 14.06
C SER A 58 -4.87 3.98 14.01
N GLU A 59 -5.64 4.28 15.05
CA GLU A 59 -6.35 5.55 15.21
C GLU A 59 -5.42 6.76 15.12
N ILE A 60 -4.22 6.66 15.71
CA ILE A 60 -3.19 7.72 15.66
C ILE A 60 -2.74 7.99 14.23
N SER A 61 -2.58 6.93 13.42
CA SER A 61 -2.23 7.06 12.00
C SER A 61 -3.35 7.72 11.22
N VAL A 62 -4.58 7.30 11.46
CA VAL A 62 -5.79 7.87 10.83
C VAL A 62 -5.92 9.36 11.12
N GLU A 63 -5.78 9.79 12.37
CA GLU A 63 -5.84 11.20 12.76
C GLU A 63 -4.76 12.03 12.07
N LYS A 64 -3.52 11.53 12.05
CA LYS A 64 -2.41 12.21 11.37
C LYS A 64 -2.61 12.29 9.86
N SER A 65 -3.09 11.20 9.25
CA SER A 65 -3.39 11.16 7.82
C SER A 65 -4.51 12.14 7.46
N ARG A 66 -5.55 12.24 8.29
CA ARG A 66 -6.63 13.23 8.13
C ARG A 66 -6.11 14.67 8.20
N SER A 67 -5.32 14.97 9.22
CA SER A 67 -4.72 16.31 9.36
C SER A 67 -3.82 16.66 8.17
N TYR A 68 -3.01 15.69 7.69
CA TYR A 68 -2.09 15.90 6.59
C TYR A 68 -2.79 16.11 5.23
N ASN A 69 -3.99 15.54 5.06
CA ASN A 69 -4.78 15.59 3.83
C ASN A 69 -6.09 16.39 3.98
N GLU A 70 -6.18 17.27 4.98
CA GLU A 70 -7.40 17.99 5.36
C GLU A 70 -8.06 18.73 4.19
N GLU A 71 -7.28 19.38 3.34
CA GLU A 71 -7.78 20.13 2.18
C GLU A 71 -8.48 19.22 1.17
N ALA A 72 -7.87 18.08 0.84
CA ALA A 72 -8.45 17.10 -0.08
C ALA A 72 -9.69 16.41 0.51
N ILE A 73 -9.73 16.19 1.83
CA ILE A 73 -10.91 15.68 2.52
C ILE A 73 -12.05 16.70 2.45
N ARG A 74 -11.76 17.97 2.70
CA ARG A 74 -12.75 19.06 2.66
C ARG A 74 -13.32 19.25 1.26
N SER A 75 -12.53 19.04 0.21
CA SER A 75 -12.99 19.10 -1.20
C SER A 75 -13.80 17.86 -1.63
N GLY A 76 -13.83 16.80 -0.82
CA GLY A 76 -14.48 15.53 -1.15
C GLY A 76 -13.64 14.60 -2.04
N GLN A 77 -12.39 14.94 -2.33
CA GLN A 77 -11.50 14.11 -3.15
C GLN A 77 -10.79 13.01 -2.35
N CYS A 78 -10.75 13.12 -1.03
CA CYS A 78 -10.06 12.19 -0.14
C CYS A 78 -10.93 11.73 1.00
N GLU A 79 -10.76 10.47 1.39
CA GLU A 79 -11.32 9.91 2.61
C GLU A 79 -10.27 9.13 3.38
N ILE A 80 -10.26 9.24 4.72
CA ILE A 80 -9.39 8.44 5.59
C ILE A 80 -10.25 7.72 6.62
N ARG A 81 -10.16 6.38 6.65
CA ARG A 81 -10.91 5.50 7.56
C ARG A 81 -10.01 4.66 8.42
N GLN A 82 -10.46 4.36 9.63
CA GLN A 82 -9.89 3.26 10.41
C GLN A 82 -10.49 1.95 9.90
N ALA A 83 -9.62 1.00 9.52
CA ALA A 83 -10.04 -0.32 9.05
C ALA A 83 -8.92 -1.37 9.19
N ASP A 84 -9.34 -2.63 9.30
CA ASP A 84 -8.48 -3.79 9.18
C ASP A 84 -8.44 -4.22 7.71
N VAL A 85 -7.24 -4.48 7.19
CA VAL A 85 -7.03 -4.97 5.82
C VAL A 85 -7.75 -6.30 5.54
N ALA A 86 -7.96 -7.11 6.58
CA ALA A 86 -8.64 -8.40 6.46
C ALA A 86 -10.17 -8.29 6.38
N GLU A 87 -10.73 -7.07 6.57
CA GLU A 87 -12.17 -6.76 6.50
C GLU A 87 -12.36 -5.31 6.07
N LEU A 88 -12.12 -5.02 4.79
CA LEU A 88 -12.21 -3.67 4.24
C LEU A 88 -13.67 -3.22 4.09
N PRO A 89 -14.07 -2.05 4.63
CA PRO A 89 -15.45 -1.58 4.65
C PRO A 89 -15.87 -0.95 3.30
N PHE A 90 -15.56 -1.64 2.19
CA PHE A 90 -15.87 -1.20 0.84
C PHE A 90 -16.58 -2.30 0.05
N PRO A 91 -17.47 -1.95 -0.90
CA PRO A 91 -18.06 -2.88 -1.84
C PRO A 91 -17.00 -3.57 -2.71
N GLU A 92 -17.39 -4.67 -3.34
CA GLU A 92 -16.60 -5.28 -4.41
C GLU A 92 -16.38 -4.29 -5.57
N ALA A 93 -15.28 -4.45 -6.29
CA ALA A 93 -14.96 -3.67 -7.49
C ALA A 93 -15.06 -2.14 -7.30
N SER A 94 -14.51 -1.63 -6.19
CA SER A 94 -14.51 -0.20 -5.85
C SER A 94 -13.30 0.55 -6.39
N PHE A 95 -12.12 -0.08 -6.45
CA PHE A 95 -10.85 0.62 -6.68
C PHE A 95 -10.16 0.15 -7.97
N ASP A 96 -9.61 1.12 -8.70
CA ASP A 96 -8.77 0.89 -9.87
C ASP A 96 -7.31 0.59 -9.49
N VAL A 97 -6.83 1.22 -8.39
CA VAL A 97 -5.47 1.07 -7.88
C VAL A 97 -5.52 0.85 -6.37
N VAL A 98 -4.78 -0.14 -5.89
CA VAL A 98 -4.53 -0.35 -4.46
C VAL A 98 -3.03 -0.34 -4.22
N THR A 99 -2.58 0.32 -3.14
CA THR A 99 -1.17 0.39 -2.75
C THR A 99 -0.97 -0.05 -1.31
N ALA A 100 0.19 -0.65 -1.04
CA ALA A 100 0.65 -1.03 0.29
C ALA A 100 2.16 -0.75 0.40
N PHE A 101 2.52 0.26 1.20
CA PHE A 101 3.91 0.67 1.41
C PHE A 101 4.34 0.43 2.83
N GLU A 102 5.38 -0.38 3.05
CA GLU A 102 5.96 -0.62 4.38
C GLU A 102 4.93 -1.13 5.42
N THR A 103 3.99 -1.98 5.00
CA THR A 103 2.87 -2.38 5.86
C THR A 103 2.53 -3.87 5.83
N VAL A 104 2.79 -4.58 4.74
CA VAL A 104 2.36 -5.99 4.55
C VAL A 104 2.90 -6.94 5.62
N TYR A 105 4.02 -6.62 6.22
CA TYR A 105 4.66 -7.42 7.27
C TYR A 105 3.97 -7.30 8.65
N PHE A 106 2.98 -6.42 8.79
CA PHE A 106 2.10 -6.32 9.97
C PHE A 106 0.73 -6.94 9.75
N TRP A 107 0.46 -7.47 8.56
CA TRP A 107 -0.86 -7.97 8.23
C TRP A 107 -1.12 -9.38 8.78
N PRO A 108 -2.37 -9.75 9.06
CA PRO A 108 -2.73 -11.06 9.62
C PRO A 108 -2.65 -12.19 8.58
N GLY A 109 -1.52 -12.24 7.85
CA GLY A 109 -1.25 -13.17 6.76
C GLY A 109 -1.59 -12.62 5.38
N LEU A 110 -0.65 -12.80 4.42
CA LEU A 110 -0.76 -12.23 3.08
C LEU A 110 -2.00 -12.72 2.33
N GLU A 111 -2.25 -14.04 2.31
CA GLU A 111 -3.36 -14.59 1.52
C GLU A 111 -4.74 -14.12 1.98
N ARG A 112 -4.93 -13.97 3.30
CA ARG A 112 -6.19 -13.46 3.85
C ARG A 112 -6.41 -12.01 3.43
N SER A 113 -5.38 -11.18 3.63
CA SER A 113 -5.42 -9.74 3.30
C SER A 113 -5.54 -9.50 1.80
N PHE A 114 -4.81 -10.27 0.99
CA PHE A 114 -4.85 -10.13 -0.48
C PHE A 114 -6.18 -10.57 -1.09
N ARG A 115 -6.89 -11.56 -0.51
CA ARG A 115 -8.25 -11.89 -0.93
C ARG A 115 -9.21 -10.71 -0.75
N GLU A 116 -9.08 -9.98 0.36
CA GLU A 116 -9.92 -8.82 0.63
C GLU A 116 -9.57 -7.64 -0.30
N ILE A 117 -8.27 -7.41 -0.56
CA ILE A 117 -7.83 -6.44 -1.56
C ILE A 117 -8.35 -6.83 -2.96
N PHE A 118 -8.23 -8.10 -3.34
CA PHE A 118 -8.75 -8.59 -4.61
C PHE A 118 -10.26 -8.36 -4.74
N ARG A 119 -11.03 -8.58 -3.67
CA ARG A 119 -12.47 -8.33 -3.65
C ARG A 119 -12.81 -6.88 -3.96
N VAL A 120 -12.17 -5.92 -3.28
CA VAL A 120 -12.46 -4.50 -3.43
C VAL A 120 -11.92 -3.87 -4.71
N MET A 121 -11.02 -4.55 -5.42
CA MET A 121 -10.49 -4.06 -6.69
C MET A 121 -11.43 -4.34 -7.85
N LYS A 122 -11.46 -3.43 -8.81
CA LYS A 122 -12.14 -3.60 -10.11
C LYS A 122 -11.38 -4.60 -10.99
N PRO A 123 -12.06 -5.30 -11.93
CA PRO A 123 -11.36 -6.00 -13.01
C PRO A 123 -10.43 -5.04 -13.76
N GLY A 124 -9.23 -5.50 -14.09
CA GLY A 124 -8.17 -4.67 -14.68
C GLY A 124 -7.41 -3.80 -13.68
N GLY A 125 -7.85 -3.70 -12.44
CA GLY A 125 -7.20 -2.92 -11.39
C GLY A 125 -5.82 -3.46 -11.01
N VAL A 126 -4.97 -2.59 -10.46
CA VAL A 126 -3.56 -2.86 -10.16
C VAL A 126 -3.30 -2.75 -8.66
N PHE A 127 -2.61 -3.75 -8.09
CA PHE A 127 -2.15 -3.77 -6.71
C PHE A 127 -0.63 -3.68 -6.65
N LEU A 128 -0.12 -2.64 -5.99
CA LEU A 128 1.31 -2.40 -5.78
C LEU A 128 1.68 -2.63 -4.31
N VAL A 129 2.59 -3.55 -4.05
CA VAL A 129 3.28 -3.71 -2.76
C VAL A 129 4.71 -3.23 -2.90
N SER A 130 5.19 -2.40 -1.95
CA SER A 130 6.57 -1.93 -1.95
C SER A 130 7.12 -1.78 -0.53
N ASN A 131 8.33 -2.31 -0.31
CA ASN A 131 9.03 -2.28 0.97
C ASN A 131 10.50 -1.86 0.78
N GLU A 132 11.13 -1.33 1.85
CA GLU A 132 12.58 -0.96 1.89
C GLU A 132 13.51 -2.16 2.15
N SER A 133 12.97 -3.36 2.21
CA SER A 133 13.71 -4.59 2.51
C SER A 133 13.29 -5.73 1.59
N THR A 134 14.25 -6.58 1.24
CA THR A 134 14.02 -7.82 0.49
C THR A 134 13.44 -8.96 1.33
N GLY A 135 13.20 -8.75 2.61
CA GLY A 135 12.68 -9.76 3.55
C GLY A 135 13.77 -10.62 4.23
N HIS A 136 14.92 -10.80 3.62
CA HIS A 136 16.04 -11.60 4.15
C HIS A 136 17.34 -10.80 4.34
N ASP A 137 17.26 -9.50 4.34
CA ASP A 137 18.42 -8.66 4.60
C ASP A 137 18.57 -8.36 6.12
N LYS A 138 19.76 -7.81 6.49
CA LYS A 138 20.06 -7.47 7.89
C LYS A 138 19.09 -6.46 8.49
N VAL A 139 18.41 -5.68 7.67
CA VAL A 139 17.40 -4.70 8.11
C VAL A 139 16.15 -5.43 8.55
N ALA A 140 15.64 -6.35 7.72
CA ALA A 140 14.50 -7.21 8.07
C ALA A 140 14.75 -8.02 9.33
N GLU A 141 15.92 -8.70 9.42
CA GLU A 141 16.30 -9.46 10.62
C GLU A 141 16.35 -8.61 11.89
N LYS A 142 16.89 -7.39 11.79
CA LYS A 142 16.96 -6.47 12.92
C LYS A 142 15.57 -6.03 13.38
N PHE A 143 14.71 -5.64 12.45
CA PHE A 143 13.36 -5.16 12.79
C PHE A 143 12.45 -6.30 13.29
N ALA A 144 12.51 -7.49 12.72
CA ALA A 144 11.79 -8.66 13.20
C ALA A 144 12.16 -9.09 14.64
N ARG A 145 13.35 -8.70 15.14
CA ARG A 145 13.75 -8.93 16.54
C ARG A 145 13.25 -7.85 17.51
N ILE A 146 12.91 -6.67 17.00
CA ILE A 146 12.59 -5.48 17.83
C ILE A 146 11.10 -5.20 17.83
N ILE A 147 10.42 -5.55 16.73
CA ILE A 147 8.99 -5.29 16.53
C ILE A 147 8.27 -6.64 16.63
N ASP A 148 7.45 -6.77 17.67
CA ASP A 148 6.62 -7.95 17.87
C ASP A 148 5.64 -8.11 16.68
N ASP A 149 5.37 -9.35 16.29
CA ASP A 149 4.46 -9.74 15.22
C ASP A 149 4.86 -9.26 13.79
N MET A 150 6.05 -8.70 13.60
CA MET A 150 6.55 -8.34 12.27
C MET A 150 7.04 -9.59 11.52
N VAL A 151 6.44 -9.89 10.39
CA VAL A 151 6.83 -10.99 9.49
C VAL A 151 7.39 -10.41 8.20
N PRO A 152 8.73 -10.39 8.00
CA PRO A 152 9.31 -9.93 6.73
C PRO A 152 8.99 -10.94 5.61
N TYR A 153 8.62 -10.45 4.45
CA TYR A 153 8.30 -11.25 3.28
C TYR A 153 9.23 -10.91 2.11
N THR A 154 9.63 -11.92 1.34
CA THR A 154 10.38 -11.76 0.09
C THR A 154 9.46 -11.38 -1.07
N VAL A 155 10.07 -10.95 -2.18
CA VAL A 155 9.36 -10.70 -3.44
C VAL A 155 8.61 -11.95 -3.92
N GLU A 156 9.25 -13.12 -3.79
CA GLU A 156 8.68 -14.41 -4.18
C GLU A 156 7.47 -14.76 -3.32
N GLU A 157 7.55 -14.61 -2.01
CA GLU A 157 6.45 -14.90 -1.08
C GLU A 157 5.26 -13.96 -1.32
N ILE A 158 5.50 -12.67 -1.55
CA ILE A 158 4.46 -11.68 -1.90
C ILE A 158 3.83 -12.05 -3.24
N GLY A 159 4.64 -12.33 -4.27
CA GLY A 159 4.17 -12.71 -5.59
C GLY A 159 3.36 -14.02 -5.60
N ASP A 160 3.79 -15.01 -4.82
CA ASP A 160 3.07 -16.28 -4.71
C ASP A 160 1.75 -16.13 -3.94
N ALA A 161 1.71 -15.31 -2.90
CA ALA A 161 0.46 -14.97 -2.21
C ALA A 161 -0.52 -14.23 -3.14
N MET A 162 -0.03 -13.31 -3.98
CA MET A 162 -0.84 -12.65 -5.01
C MET A 162 -1.44 -13.68 -5.98
N LYS A 163 -0.63 -14.57 -6.56
CA LYS A 163 -1.10 -15.64 -7.49
C LYS A 163 -2.14 -16.53 -6.84
N LYS A 164 -1.92 -17.00 -5.61
CA LYS A 164 -2.85 -17.84 -4.86
C LYS A 164 -4.19 -17.16 -4.58
N THR A 165 -4.24 -15.85 -4.58
CA THR A 165 -5.46 -15.06 -4.33
C THR A 165 -6.13 -14.55 -5.60
N GLY A 166 -5.61 -14.92 -6.78
CA GLY A 166 -6.23 -14.67 -8.08
C GLY A 166 -5.60 -13.55 -8.89
N PHE A 167 -4.58 -12.86 -8.37
CA PHE A 167 -3.84 -11.85 -9.14
C PHE A 167 -2.94 -12.51 -10.19
N THR A 168 -2.82 -11.86 -11.34
CA THR A 168 -1.70 -12.08 -12.25
C THR A 168 -0.57 -11.14 -11.82
N VAL A 169 0.60 -11.68 -11.44
CA VAL A 169 1.78 -10.86 -11.15
C VAL A 169 2.37 -10.39 -12.47
N ILE A 170 2.39 -9.08 -12.70
CA ILE A 170 2.80 -8.46 -13.96
C ILE A 170 4.21 -7.86 -13.89
N GLU A 171 4.68 -7.52 -12.69
CA GLU A 171 6.02 -6.96 -12.50
C GLU A 171 6.55 -7.27 -11.11
N THR A 172 7.85 -7.53 -11.03
CA THR A 172 8.62 -7.60 -9.78
C THR A 172 9.96 -6.91 -10.00
N ASP A 173 10.36 -6.04 -9.08
CA ASP A 173 11.65 -5.36 -9.14
C ASP A 173 12.33 -5.29 -7.77
N ILE A 174 13.66 -5.37 -7.76
CA ILE A 174 14.52 -5.20 -6.59
C ILE A 174 15.60 -4.19 -6.94
N GLU A 175 15.53 -3.01 -6.32
CA GLU A 175 16.59 -2.01 -6.46
C GLU A 175 17.86 -2.43 -5.69
N GLN A 176 18.86 -2.94 -6.39
CA GLN A 176 20.05 -3.55 -5.81
C GLN A 176 20.85 -2.65 -4.84
N ARG A 177 20.77 -1.33 -4.99
CA ARG A 177 21.51 -0.38 -4.13
C ARG A 177 20.87 -0.18 -2.77
N THR A 178 19.57 -0.30 -2.67
CA THR A 178 18.78 0.07 -1.49
C THR A 178 17.97 -1.09 -0.93
N ASN A 179 17.95 -2.25 -1.60
CA ASN A 179 17.13 -3.42 -1.29
C ASN A 179 15.61 -3.15 -1.32
N ARG A 180 15.19 -2.07 -1.99
CA ARG A 180 13.77 -1.79 -2.18
C ARG A 180 13.15 -2.81 -3.10
N ILE A 181 11.94 -3.20 -2.80
CA ILE A 181 11.17 -4.13 -3.61
C ILE A 181 9.87 -3.50 -4.10
N ALA A 182 9.45 -3.88 -5.30
CA ALA A 182 8.13 -3.62 -5.85
C ALA A 182 7.56 -4.91 -6.42
N VAL A 183 6.32 -5.22 -6.05
CA VAL A 183 5.57 -6.36 -6.60
C VAL A 183 4.23 -5.83 -7.07
N VAL A 184 3.93 -6.02 -8.35
CA VAL A 184 2.71 -5.53 -8.99
C VAL A 184 1.85 -6.71 -9.43
N GLY A 185 0.63 -6.77 -8.92
CA GLY A 185 -0.39 -7.72 -9.33
C GLY A 185 -1.55 -7.02 -10.02
N GLN A 186 -2.15 -7.68 -11.01
CA GLN A 186 -3.34 -7.21 -11.71
C GLN A 186 -4.52 -8.15 -11.47
N LYS A 187 -5.69 -7.60 -11.21
CA LYS A 187 -6.95 -8.35 -11.18
C LYS A 187 -7.46 -8.55 -12.61
N SER A 188 -7.58 -9.80 -13.03
CA SER A 188 -8.14 -10.18 -14.35
C SER A 188 -9.63 -9.93 -14.41
#